data_6b36d91c711699e3c8f28992aa4bde00
#
_entry.id   6b36d91c711699e3c8f28992aa4bde00
#
_cell.length_a   1.000
_cell.length_b   1.000
_cell.length_c   1.000
_cell.angle_alpha   90.00
_cell.angle_beta   90.00
_cell.angle_gamma   90.00
#
_symmetry.space_group_name_H-M   'P 1'
#
loop_
_entity.id
_entity.type
_entity.pdbx_description
1 polymer ?
#
loop_
_entity_poly.entity_id
_entity_poly.type
_entity_poly.pdbx_seq_one_letter_code
_entity_poly.pdbx_strand_id
1 'polypeptide(L)'
;MEVRPNPTADNSSVAQPQRQRHTPATTQKKPPASPIPVDTTSVSQRLQKELMSLMMSGGDLGVSAFPEGESIFTWLGTIEGGKGTMYEGLSYKLSLRFPLDYPFKPPQVKFETMCFHPNVDQFGNICLDILQVFIVVLKKLISSFVLVRSKRIK
;
A
#
# COMPACT_ATOMS: atom_id res chain seq x y z
N MET A 1 85.35 21.48 15.46
CA MET A 1 86.50 20.76 14.80
C MET A 1 85.86 19.46 14.33
N GLU A 2 85.54 19.40 13.08
CA GLU A 2 86.28 18.83 11.96
C GLU A 2 86.09 17.31 11.92
N VAL A 3 85.74 16.60 10.94
CA VAL A 3 85.72 16.63 9.48
C VAL A 3 85.19 15.27 9.01
N ARG A 4 84.48 15.28 7.92
CA ARG A 4 84.12 14.14 7.07
C ARG A 4 85.37 13.32 6.62
N PRO A 5 85.25 12.15 5.98
CA PRO A 5 84.30 11.89 4.82
C PRO A 5 83.78 10.48 4.67
N ASN A 6 82.79 10.36 3.72
CA ASN A 6 82.38 9.16 2.99
C ASN A 6 83.51 8.69 2.01
N PRO A 7 83.58 7.44 1.61
CA PRO A 7 82.90 7.04 0.39
C PRO A 7 82.54 5.53 0.20
N THR A 8 81.67 5.34 -0.76
CA THR A 8 81.61 4.36 -1.88
C THR A 8 81.13 2.93 -1.66
N ALA A 9 79.95 2.72 -2.26
CA ALA A 9 79.51 1.71 -3.24
C ALA A 9 80.07 0.27 -3.14
N ASP A 10 79.19 -0.71 -3.11
CA ASP A 10 79.14 -1.64 -4.22
C ASP A 10 77.75 -2.39 -4.33
N ASN A 11 77.50 -2.76 -5.53
CA ASN A 11 76.35 -3.28 -6.18
C ASN A 11 76.24 -4.79 -6.01
N SER A 12 75.10 -5.35 -5.64
CA SER A 12 74.80 -6.73 -6.03
C SER A 12 73.26 -6.95 -5.99
N SER A 13 72.76 -7.05 -7.17
CA SER A 13 71.47 -7.51 -7.65
C SER A 13 71.10 -8.88 -7.08
N VAL A 14 69.98 -9.01 -6.40
CA VAL A 14 69.23 -10.27 -6.35
C VAL A 14 67.68 -9.93 -6.44
N ALA A 15 67.17 -10.38 -7.53
CA ALA A 15 65.70 -10.32 -7.80
C ALA A 15 64.90 -11.20 -6.84
N GLN A 16 63.91 -10.64 -6.20
CA GLN A 16 62.84 -11.38 -5.54
C GLN A 16 61.53 -11.19 -6.27
N PRO A 17 60.71 -12.26 -6.44
CA PRO A 17 59.49 -12.20 -7.21
C PRO A 17 58.40 -11.42 -6.46
N GLN A 18 57.81 -10.47 -7.13
CA GLN A 18 56.64 -9.71 -6.67
C GLN A 18 55.45 -10.65 -6.48
N ARG A 19 55.02 -10.82 -5.24
CA ARG A 19 53.68 -11.33 -4.91
C ARG A 19 52.68 -10.28 -5.33
N GLN A 20 51.89 -10.59 -6.35
CA GLN A 20 50.71 -9.83 -6.74
C GLN A 20 49.73 -9.87 -5.59
N ARG A 21 49.53 -8.72 -4.93
CA ARG A 21 48.41 -8.51 -4.04
C ARG A 21 47.17 -8.39 -4.93
N HIS A 22 46.29 -9.39 -4.88
CA HIS A 22 44.92 -9.28 -5.38
C HIS A 22 44.18 -8.23 -4.54
N THR A 23 43.94 -7.09 -5.13
CA THR A 23 42.93 -6.13 -4.63
C THR A 23 41.56 -6.73 -4.84
N PRO A 24 40.67 -6.74 -3.81
CA PRO A 24 39.28 -7.15 -4.02
C PRO A 24 38.61 -6.16 -4.97
N ALA A 25 37.99 -6.68 -6.01
CA ALA A 25 37.14 -5.90 -6.91
C ALA A 25 36.07 -5.16 -6.11
N THR A 26 36.09 -3.85 -6.15
CA THR A 26 35.03 -3.00 -5.67
C THR A 26 33.78 -3.32 -6.49
N THR A 27 32.83 -4.05 -5.91
CA THR A 27 31.51 -4.28 -6.48
C THR A 27 30.83 -2.91 -6.59
N GLN A 28 30.79 -2.35 -7.78
CA GLN A 28 30.03 -1.16 -8.09
C GLN A 28 28.56 -1.49 -7.85
N LYS A 29 28.02 -0.92 -6.77
CA LYS A 29 26.60 -0.95 -6.45
C LYS A 29 25.87 -0.26 -7.59
N LYS A 30 25.13 -1.05 -8.39
CA LYS A 30 24.24 -0.56 -9.44
C LYS A 30 23.36 0.57 -8.87
N PRO A 31 23.24 1.73 -9.53
CA PRO A 31 22.33 2.79 -9.08
C PRO A 31 20.92 2.23 -8.94
N PRO A 32 20.12 2.69 -7.95
CA PRO A 32 18.73 2.27 -7.83
C PRO A 32 18.02 2.60 -9.13
N ALA A 33 17.33 1.60 -9.69
CA ALA A 33 16.52 1.76 -10.88
C ALA A 33 15.55 2.92 -10.67
N SER A 34 15.49 3.84 -11.64
CA SER A 34 14.51 4.92 -11.68
C SER A 34 13.10 4.35 -11.46
N PRO A 35 12.22 5.01 -10.69
CA PRO A 35 10.86 4.53 -10.52
C PRO A 35 10.21 4.34 -11.89
N ILE A 36 9.71 3.16 -12.15
CA ILE A 36 8.93 2.87 -13.36
C ILE A 36 7.75 3.86 -13.34
N PRO A 37 7.49 4.61 -14.43
CA PRO A 37 6.33 5.50 -14.49
C PRO A 37 5.08 4.67 -14.23
N VAL A 38 4.37 4.96 -13.14
CA VAL A 38 3.10 4.30 -12.84
C VAL A 38 2.11 4.78 -13.89
N ASP A 39 1.59 3.85 -14.70
CA ASP A 39 0.55 4.16 -15.70
C ASP A 39 -0.78 4.43 -14.99
N THR A 40 -0.98 5.68 -14.60
CA THR A 40 -2.21 6.15 -13.95
C THR A 40 -3.44 6.02 -14.86
N THR A 41 -3.25 5.91 -16.18
CA THR A 41 -4.34 5.76 -17.14
C THR A 41 -5.03 4.41 -16.99
N SER A 42 -4.25 3.33 -16.86
CA SER A 42 -4.79 1.98 -16.67
C SER A 42 -5.53 1.85 -15.33
N VAL A 43 -5.03 2.48 -14.26
CA VAL A 43 -5.69 2.51 -12.96
C VAL A 43 -7.00 3.28 -13.01
N SER A 44 -7.01 4.45 -13.66
CA SER A 44 -8.22 5.25 -13.83
C SER A 44 -9.31 4.50 -14.61
N GLN A 45 -8.96 3.84 -15.70
CA GLN A 45 -9.89 3.01 -16.47
C GLN A 45 -10.46 1.85 -15.65
N ARG A 46 -9.64 1.24 -14.82
CA ARG A 46 -10.09 0.19 -13.91
C ARG A 46 -11.07 0.73 -12.89
N LEU A 47 -10.77 1.86 -12.24
CA LEU A 47 -11.66 2.51 -11.28
C LEU A 47 -13.00 2.91 -11.90
N GLN A 48 -13.00 3.40 -13.14
CA GLN A 48 -14.22 3.69 -13.90
C GLN A 48 -15.09 2.43 -14.10
N LYS A 49 -14.48 1.30 -14.46
CA LYS A 49 -15.20 0.02 -14.61
C LYS A 49 -15.78 -0.47 -13.28
N GLU A 50 -15.03 -0.35 -12.20
CA GLU A 50 -15.48 -0.73 -10.85
C GLU A 50 -16.62 0.17 -10.37
N LEU A 51 -16.54 1.48 -10.64
CA LEU A 51 -17.62 2.43 -10.35
C LEU A 51 -18.90 2.04 -11.10
N MET A 52 -18.80 1.78 -12.40
CA MET A 52 -19.94 1.36 -13.22
C MET A 52 -20.56 0.05 -12.69
N SER A 53 -19.74 -0.93 -12.35
CA SER A 53 -20.20 -2.17 -11.74
C SER A 53 -20.92 -1.96 -10.42
N LEU A 54 -20.42 -1.04 -9.58
CA LEU A 54 -21.05 -0.70 -8.31
C LEU A 54 -22.39 0.00 -8.52
N MET A 55 -22.48 0.93 -9.47
CA MET A 55 -23.73 1.63 -9.80
C MET A 55 -24.81 0.66 -10.28
N MET A 56 -24.43 -0.41 -10.99
CA MET A 56 -25.37 -1.43 -11.48
C MET A 56 -25.83 -2.39 -10.37
N SER A 57 -25.03 -2.67 -9.37
CA SER A 57 -25.32 -3.70 -8.36
C SER A 57 -25.41 -3.16 -6.92
N GLY A 58 -25.02 -1.92 -6.69
CA GLY A 58 -24.88 -1.37 -5.33
C GLY A 58 -26.21 -1.18 -4.60
N GLY A 59 -27.28 -0.84 -5.32
CA GLY A 59 -28.60 -0.61 -4.74
C GLY A 59 -29.15 -1.84 -4.02
N ASP A 60 -28.98 -3.02 -4.60
CA ASP A 60 -29.44 -4.29 -4.01
C ASP A 60 -28.63 -4.68 -2.77
N LEU A 61 -27.41 -4.16 -2.66
CA LEU A 61 -26.50 -4.46 -1.56
C LEU A 61 -26.57 -3.43 -0.43
N GLY A 62 -27.36 -2.35 -0.57
CA GLY A 62 -27.39 -1.24 0.40
C GLY A 62 -26.06 -0.47 0.44
N VAL A 63 -25.36 -0.40 -0.68
CA VAL A 63 -24.08 0.29 -0.79
C VAL A 63 -24.07 1.21 -1.99
N SER A 64 -23.57 2.42 -1.78
CA SER A 64 -23.26 3.35 -2.87
C SER A 64 -21.88 3.95 -2.66
N ALA A 65 -21.20 4.29 -3.74
CA ALA A 65 -19.99 5.10 -3.69
C ALA A 65 -19.83 5.90 -4.98
N PHE A 66 -19.26 7.09 -4.83
CA PHE A 66 -19.05 8.04 -5.92
C PHE A 66 -17.70 8.73 -5.76
N PRO A 67 -17.01 9.08 -6.84
CA PRO A 67 -15.83 9.92 -6.79
C PRO A 67 -16.11 11.24 -6.09
N GLU A 68 -15.18 11.68 -5.26
CA GLU A 68 -15.22 12.97 -4.59
C GLU A 68 -14.49 14.01 -5.42
N GLY A 69 -15.20 15.06 -5.82
CA GLY A 69 -14.65 16.11 -6.68
C GLY A 69 -14.24 15.60 -8.06
N GLU A 70 -13.12 16.09 -8.58
CA GLU A 70 -12.61 15.73 -9.92
C GLU A 70 -11.70 14.49 -9.93
N SER A 71 -11.35 13.96 -8.76
CA SER A 71 -10.41 12.86 -8.65
C SER A 71 -11.10 11.51 -8.65
N ILE A 72 -10.79 10.66 -9.63
CA ILE A 72 -11.24 9.26 -9.65
C ILE A 72 -10.58 8.40 -8.55
N PHE A 73 -9.55 8.90 -7.87
CA PHE A 73 -8.81 8.17 -6.85
C PHE A 73 -9.34 8.35 -5.41
N THR A 74 -10.29 9.26 -5.22
CA THR A 74 -10.92 9.49 -3.91
C THR A 74 -12.43 9.37 -4.06
N TRP A 75 -13.05 8.52 -3.25
CA TRP A 75 -14.49 8.29 -3.31
C TRP A 75 -15.12 8.47 -1.93
N LEU A 76 -16.37 8.88 -1.94
CA LEU A 76 -17.27 8.82 -0.79
C LEU A 76 -18.20 7.64 -0.96
N GLY A 77 -18.25 6.78 0.05
CA GLY A 77 -19.13 5.63 0.10
C GLY A 77 -20.20 5.77 1.17
N THR A 78 -21.30 5.06 1.00
CA THR A 78 -22.36 4.90 2.01
C THR A 78 -22.73 3.44 2.12
N ILE A 79 -22.85 2.94 3.34
CA ILE A 79 -23.34 1.59 3.65
C ILE A 79 -24.59 1.73 4.51
N GLU A 80 -25.68 1.13 4.07
CA GLU A 80 -26.91 1.01 4.84
C GLU A 80 -26.88 -0.25 5.71
N GLY A 81 -27.28 -0.11 6.96
CA GLY A 81 -27.37 -1.25 7.88
C GLY A 81 -28.43 -2.25 7.43
N GLY A 82 -28.03 -3.52 7.33
CA GLY A 82 -28.90 -4.61 6.86
C GLY A 82 -30.08 -4.87 7.81
N LYS A 83 -31.23 -5.24 7.25
CA LYS A 83 -32.41 -5.63 8.00
C LYS A 83 -32.12 -6.81 8.94
N GLY A 84 -32.66 -6.76 10.15
CA GLY A 84 -32.47 -7.79 11.17
C GLY A 84 -31.08 -7.78 11.83
N THR A 85 -30.26 -6.76 11.59
CA THR A 85 -28.98 -6.55 12.25
C THR A 85 -29.09 -5.45 13.30
N MET A 86 -28.08 -5.32 14.15
CA MET A 86 -27.99 -4.18 15.09
C MET A 86 -27.74 -2.84 14.39
N TYR A 87 -27.47 -2.86 13.11
CA TYR A 87 -27.21 -1.67 12.27
C TYR A 87 -28.44 -1.24 11.46
N GLU A 88 -29.56 -1.97 11.55
CA GLU A 88 -30.79 -1.66 10.79
C GLU A 88 -31.25 -0.22 11.02
N GLY A 89 -31.51 0.48 9.92
CA GLY A 89 -31.94 1.90 9.94
C GLY A 89 -30.79 2.90 10.13
N LEU A 90 -29.55 2.44 10.21
CA LEU A 90 -28.37 3.30 10.30
C LEU A 90 -27.67 3.37 8.94
N SER A 91 -27.11 4.53 8.64
CA SER A 91 -26.34 4.79 7.43
C SER A 91 -24.93 5.25 7.80
N TYR A 92 -23.91 4.65 7.18
CA TYR A 92 -22.52 4.89 7.48
C TYR A 92 -21.79 5.45 6.28
N LYS A 93 -21.14 6.58 6.47
CA LYS A 93 -20.28 7.22 5.46
C LYS A 93 -18.86 6.71 5.57
N LEU A 94 -18.24 6.50 4.41
CA LEU A 94 -16.85 6.06 4.27
C LEU A 94 -16.10 6.94 3.30
N SER A 95 -14.85 7.19 3.60
CA SER A 95 -13.89 7.70 2.62
C SER A 95 -13.04 6.56 2.08
N LEU A 96 -12.77 6.59 0.77
CA LEU A 96 -11.96 5.60 0.09
C LEU A 96 -10.88 6.33 -0.71
N ARG A 97 -9.63 5.92 -0.53
CA ARG A 97 -8.50 6.47 -1.27
C ARG A 97 -7.77 5.36 -1.99
N PHE A 98 -7.72 5.44 -3.31
CA PHE A 98 -7.06 4.46 -4.16
C PHE A 98 -5.62 4.89 -4.42
N PRO A 99 -4.64 4.01 -4.18
CA PRO A 99 -3.25 4.29 -4.51
C PRO A 99 -3.03 4.23 -6.03
N LEU A 100 -1.97 4.89 -6.51
CA LEU A 100 -1.64 4.93 -7.94
C LEU A 100 -1.23 3.55 -8.50
N ASP A 101 -0.82 2.64 -7.67
CA ASP A 101 -0.48 1.26 -8.01
C ASP A 101 -1.62 0.26 -7.72
N TYR A 102 -2.85 0.74 -7.56
CA TYR A 102 -4.04 -0.10 -7.51
C TYR A 102 -4.18 -0.95 -8.77
N PRO A 103 -4.53 -2.26 -8.71
CA PRO A 103 -4.98 -3.05 -7.57
C PRO A 103 -3.86 -3.78 -6.81
N PHE A 104 -2.59 -3.53 -7.13
CA PHE A 104 -1.46 -4.19 -6.46
C PHE A 104 -1.34 -3.80 -4.99
N LYS A 105 -1.76 -2.57 -4.68
CA LYS A 105 -2.01 -2.14 -3.31
C LYS A 105 -3.50 -1.88 -3.11
N PRO A 106 -4.03 -2.26 -1.94
CA PRO A 106 -5.44 -2.06 -1.62
C PRO A 106 -5.77 -0.58 -1.42
N PRO A 107 -7.04 -0.18 -1.58
CA PRO A 107 -7.48 1.15 -1.19
C PRO A 107 -7.46 1.30 0.33
N GLN A 108 -7.22 2.52 0.79
CA GLN A 108 -7.48 2.89 2.18
C GLN A 108 -8.97 3.19 2.32
N VAL A 109 -9.61 2.52 3.26
CA VAL A 109 -11.04 2.70 3.56
C VAL A 109 -11.18 3.10 5.01
N LYS A 110 -11.92 4.19 5.25
CA LYS A 110 -12.13 4.74 6.58
C LYS A 110 -13.59 5.11 6.79
N PHE A 111 -14.15 4.74 7.93
CA PHE A 111 -15.46 5.24 8.33
C PHE A 111 -15.37 6.70 8.79
N GLU A 112 -16.18 7.56 8.19
CA GLU A 112 -16.36 8.95 8.60
C GLU A 112 -17.44 9.05 9.70
N THR A 113 -18.41 8.14 9.66
CA THR A 113 -19.44 8.00 10.70
C THR A 113 -18.93 7.04 11.77
N MET A 114 -19.11 7.38 13.04
CA MET A 114 -18.76 6.47 14.14
C MET A 114 -19.49 5.13 13.98
N CYS A 115 -18.72 4.05 14.00
CA CYS A 115 -19.22 2.70 13.78
C CYS A 115 -18.70 1.77 14.87
N PHE A 116 -19.59 1.11 15.59
CA PHE A 116 -19.25 0.05 16.54
C PHE A 116 -19.20 -1.29 15.82
N HIS A 117 -18.01 -1.68 15.38
CA HIS A 117 -17.81 -2.95 14.69
C HIS A 117 -16.49 -3.57 15.12
N PRO A 118 -16.38 -4.92 15.29
CA PRO A 118 -15.14 -5.58 15.75
C PRO A 118 -13.91 -5.30 14.88
N ASN A 119 -14.12 -5.03 13.59
CA ASN A 119 -13.04 -4.77 12.62
C ASN A 119 -12.85 -3.27 12.32
N VAL A 120 -13.44 -2.38 13.11
CA VAL A 120 -13.31 -0.93 12.96
C VAL A 120 -12.81 -0.35 14.27
N ASP A 121 -11.69 0.37 14.21
CA ASP A 121 -11.14 1.04 15.38
C ASP A 121 -11.89 2.33 15.73
N GLN A 122 -11.53 2.94 16.85
CA GLN A 122 -12.13 4.19 17.33
C GLN A 122 -11.93 5.39 16.39
N PHE A 123 -11.00 5.29 15.45
CA PHE A 123 -10.70 6.32 14.45
C PHE A 123 -11.38 6.05 13.10
N GLY A 124 -12.15 4.97 12.99
CA GLY A 124 -12.84 4.56 11.78
C GLY A 124 -11.98 3.73 10.81
N ASN A 125 -10.74 3.37 11.17
CA ASN A 125 -9.92 2.53 10.33
C ASN A 125 -10.42 1.09 10.34
N ILE A 126 -10.37 0.45 9.19
CA ILE A 126 -10.84 -0.93 9.02
C ILE A 126 -9.66 -1.88 9.09
N CYS A 127 -9.69 -2.79 10.07
CA CYS A 127 -8.74 -3.89 10.20
C CYS A 127 -9.19 -5.05 9.32
N LEU A 128 -8.85 -5.03 8.04
CA LEU A 128 -9.12 -6.12 7.10
C LEU A 128 -7.83 -6.54 6.41
N ASP A 129 -7.38 -7.76 6.69
CA ASP A 129 -6.17 -8.36 6.08
C ASP A 129 -6.29 -8.60 4.57
N ILE A 130 -7.46 -8.36 3.96
CA ILE A 130 -7.72 -8.75 2.57
C ILE A 130 -8.48 -7.63 1.84
N LEU A 131 -7.78 -6.53 1.52
CA LEU A 131 -8.31 -5.42 0.74
C LEU A 131 -7.77 -5.43 -0.70
N GLN A 132 -7.79 -6.57 -1.39
CA GLN A 132 -7.18 -6.67 -2.72
C GLN A 132 -8.02 -6.09 -3.87
N VAL A 133 -9.35 -6.04 -3.74
CA VAL A 133 -10.25 -5.48 -4.76
C VAL A 133 -11.40 -4.75 -4.09
N PHE A 134 -11.67 -3.51 -4.48
CA PHE A 134 -12.67 -2.63 -3.88
C PHE A 134 -14.05 -3.29 -3.74
N ILE A 135 -14.56 -3.95 -4.78
CA ILE A 135 -15.85 -4.65 -4.76
C ILE A 135 -15.86 -5.78 -3.73
N VAL A 136 -14.72 -6.50 -3.57
CA VAL A 136 -14.59 -7.57 -2.57
C VAL A 136 -14.58 -6.98 -1.17
N VAL A 137 -13.94 -5.82 -0.97
CA VAL A 137 -13.93 -5.09 0.31
C VAL A 137 -15.34 -4.69 0.69
N LEU A 138 -16.07 -4.04 -0.21
CA LEU A 138 -17.45 -3.66 0.03
C LEU A 138 -18.34 -4.86 0.33
N LYS A 139 -18.25 -5.94 -0.45
CA LYS A 139 -19.00 -7.18 -0.20
C LYS A 139 -18.65 -7.79 1.17
N LYS A 140 -17.38 -7.80 1.58
CA LYS A 140 -16.97 -8.27 2.90
C LYS A 140 -17.47 -7.38 4.03
N LEU A 141 -17.38 -6.05 3.88
CA LEU A 141 -17.94 -5.12 4.84
C LEU A 141 -19.43 -5.36 5.01
N ILE A 142 -20.18 -5.43 3.91
CA ILE A 142 -21.62 -5.70 3.93
C ILE A 142 -21.91 -7.04 4.62
N SER A 143 -21.20 -8.10 4.22
CA SER A 143 -21.34 -9.42 4.83
C SER A 143 -21.04 -9.40 6.33
N SER A 144 -20.02 -8.65 6.75
CA SER A 144 -19.67 -8.46 8.15
C SER A 144 -20.73 -7.69 8.91
N PHE A 145 -21.31 -6.66 8.31
CA PHE A 145 -22.45 -5.91 8.88
C PHE A 145 -23.74 -6.75 8.96
N VAL A 146 -23.90 -7.72 8.06
CA VAL A 146 -25.04 -8.66 8.10
C VAL A 146 -24.81 -9.78 9.13
N LEU A 147 -23.56 -10.24 9.32
CA LEU A 147 -23.23 -11.38 10.18
C LEU A 147 -23.18 -11.04 11.68
N VAL A 148 -23.06 -9.76 12.06
CA VAL A 148 -23.22 -9.38 13.47
C VAL A 148 -24.69 -9.45 13.86
N ARG A 149 -25.22 -10.65 13.83
CA ARG A 149 -26.53 -10.95 14.38
C ARG A 149 -26.51 -10.63 15.86
N SER A 150 -27.45 -9.82 16.31
CA SER A 150 -27.72 -9.59 17.73
C SER A 150 -27.75 -10.95 18.43
N LYS A 151 -26.70 -11.31 19.15
CA LYS A 151 -26.81 -12.35 20.19
C LYS A 151 -27.75 -11.76 21.22
N ARG A 152 -29.00 -12.16 21.13
CA ARG A 152 -30.00 -11.85 22.14
C ARG A 152 -29.43 -12.36 23.46
N ILE A 153 -28.99 -11.43 24.30
CA ILE A 153 -28.65 -11.72 25.69
C ILE A 153 -29.94 -12.17 26.33
N LYS A 154 -30.01 -13.47 26.70
CA LYS A 154 -31.08 -13.97 27.57
C LYS A 154 -30.76 -13.60 29.00
#